data_7053d2e3bb17b2501c1b9a27f0fce8df
#
_entry.id   7053d2e3bb17b2501c1b9a27f0fce8df
#
_cell.length_a   1.000
_cell.length_b   1.000
_cell.length_c   1.000
_cell.angle_alpha   90.00
_cell.angle_beta   90.00
_cell.angle_gamma   90.00
#
_symmetry.space_group_name_H-M   'P 1'
#
loop_
_entity.id
_entity.type
_entity.pdbx_description
1 polymer ?
#
loop_
_entity_poly.entity_id
_entity_poly.type
_entity_poly.pdbx_seq_one_letter_code
_entity_poly.pdbx_strand_id
1 'polypeptide(L)'
;KVPVIVAWSPYGKSTGNAPKYNAIFDMLGMDPSKVSGLMKFEGPDPAFWCAHGYAVCNPDPRGAFNSEGDILVWSRQEGKDYHDLIEWLAAQDWCSGKVGTSGNSYLAISQWFVAAEQPPHLAAIAPWEGMSDIYRDLVARGGIPDFGFPHMLSRSFVGKNLREDLAAEGEQHPLVNALWESKIPEFEKITVPAYVVASYSNSIHTPGTFRGWRRMGSSEKWLRIHNNMEWPDYYEEANLADLRRFFDHYLKGEQNGWEETPKVRYALMDMAGNDQIGVPADAFPPSDFEMTKLYLDAESRSLSPTSATGTTASYDGAAADGAATFFFKVDTPTQFVGYPKLHIWVEADGNDDIDLFVFLQKLNADGQPLEQITVPNNGPVMQGITKAGASILNYKGSNGRLRASMRHLDDAHSSDEIPAHSFDKIEKLAPGEVVALDIDMFPVGLILYPGEQLRLIVTGHNIVGGAMPMVENVQTCNHGRHIIHTGGDRASYLQLPVKSTK
;
A
#
# COMPACT_ATOMS: atom_id res chain seq x y z
N LYS A 1 32.15 19.93 1.95
CA LYS A 1 30.93 19.61 2.64
C LYS A 1 30.01 18.84 1.70
N VAL A 2 29.29 17.84 2.24
CA VAL A 2 28.39 16.98 1.46
C VAL A 2 26.99 16.96 2.08
N PRO A 3 25.91 16.77 1.29
CA PRO A 3 24.58 16.55 1.84
C PRO A 3 24.49 15.15 2.45
N VAL A 4 23.48 14.96 3.32
CA VAL A 4 23.26 13.71 4.05
C VAL A 4 21.96 13.07 3.60
N ILE A 5 21.95 11.74 3.43
CA ILE A 5 20.73 10.94 3.32
C ILE A 5 20.60 10.08 4.58
N VAL A 6 19.44 10.14 5.23
CA VAL A 6 19.18 9.41 6.48
C VAL A 6 18.25 8.22 6.21
N ALA A 7 18.63 7.05 6.76
CA ALA A 7 17.84 5.82 6.75
C ALA A 7 17.38 5.48 8.18
N TRP A 8 16.17 5.91 8.55
CA TRP A 8 15.64 5.78 9.90
C TRP A 8 14.78 4.52 10.06
N SER A 9 15.23 3.56 10.84
CA SER A 9 14.44 2.38 11.25
C SER A 9 15.08 1.64 12.43
N PRO A 10 14.33 0.81 13.19
CA PRO A 10 14.86 0.00 14.29
C PRO A 10 15.52 -1.31 13.81
N TYR A 11 15.88 -1.45 12.55
CA TYR A 11 16.48 -2.67 12.00
C TYR A 11 17.97 -2.84 12.33
N GLY A 12 18.58 -1.83 12.94
CA GLY A 12 19.99 -1.80 13.31
C GLY A 12 20.86 -1.11 12.27
N LYS A 13 21.81 -0.30 12.75
CA LYS A 13 22.69 0.52 11.90
C LYS A 13 23.79 -0.26 11.17
N SER A 14 24.02 -1.53 11.52
CA SER A 14 25.10 -2.38 11.02
C SER A 14 24.58 -3.71 10.47
N THR A 15 23.44 -3.72 9.79
CA THR A 15 22.74 -4.95 9.41
C THR A 15 22.92 -5.39 7.97
N GLY A 16 23.69 -4.67 7.15
CA GLY A 16 23.78 -4.89 5.71
C GLY A 16 24.09 -6.33 5.26
N ASN A 17 24.79 -7.12 6.10
CA ASN A 17 25.10 -8.53 5.83
C ASN A 17 24.51 -9.49 6.88
N ALA A 18 23.50 -9.07 7.65
CA ALA A 18 22.90 -10.00 8.63
C ALA A 18 22.18 -11.14 7.90
N PRO A 19 22.46 -12.42 8.25
CA PRO A 19 21.92 -13.58 7.52
C PRO A 19 20.40 -13.59 7.39
N LYS A 20 19.69 -13.07 8.40
CA LYS A 20 18.21 -13.00 8.36
C LYS A 20 17.69 -12.10 7.24
N TYR A 21 18.36 -10.98 6.95
CA TYR A 21 17.95 -10.05 5.89
C TYR A 21 18.36 -10.57 4.51
N ASN A 22 19.53 -11.20 4.41
CA ASN A 22 19.93 -11.88 3.17
C ASN A 22 18.93 -12.98 2.82
N ALA A 23 18.48 -13.79 3.80
CA ALA A 23 17.47 -14.80 3.56
C ALA A 23 16.12 -14.22 3.10
N ILE A 24 15.73 -13.04 3.59
CA ILE A 24 14.53 -12.33 3.11
C ILE A 24 14.74 -11.86 1.67
N PHE A 25 15.88 -11.25 1.35
CA PHE A 25 16.19 -10.81 -0.01
C PHE A 25 16.21 -11.98 -0.99
N ASP A 26 16.86 -13.09 -0.62
CA ASP A 26 16.88 -14.32 -1.42
C ASP A 26 15.46 -14.85 -1.67
N MET A 27 14.61 -14.85 -0.63
CA MET A 27 13.23 -15.32 -0.74
C MET A 27 12.38 -14.42 -1.66
N LEU A 28 12.66 -13.13 -1.71
CA LEU A 28 11.85 -12.12 -2.40
C LEU A 28 12.52 -11.55 -3.66
N GLY A 29 13.51 -12.23 -4.20
CA GLY A 29 14.05 -11.99 -5.54
C GLY A 29 15.02 -10.85 -5.68
N MET A 30 15.54 -10.33 -4.60
CA MET A 30 16.58 -9.35 -4.67
C MET A 30 17.94 -10.03 -4.84
N ASP A 31 18.70 -9.60 -5.85
CA ASP A 31 20.10 -10.02 -6.03
C ASP A 31 20.99 -9.38 -4.96
N PRO A 32 21.57 -10.16 -4.02
CA PRO A 32 22.42 -9.61 -2.96
C PRO A 32 23.67 -8.90 -3.49
N SER A 33 24.11 -9.17 -4.73
CA SER A 33 25.26 -8.52 -5.35
C SER A 33 25.02 -7.05 -5.70
N LYS A 34 23.75 -6.61 -5.75
CA LYS A 34 23.38 -5.21 -6.03
C LYS A 34 23.58 -4.26 -4.85
N VAL A 35 23.87 -4.78 -3.67
CA VAL A 35 24.08 -3.97 -2.46
C VAL A 35 25.39 -4.33 -1.77
N SER A 36 25.97 -3.35 -1.07
CA SER A 36 27.16 -3.56 -0.27
C SER A 36 26.83 -4.08 1.13
N GLY A 37 27.85 -4.61 1.82
CA GLY A 37 27.76 -4.97 3.23
C GLY A 37 27.54 -3.80 4.20
N LEU A 38 27.56 -2.56 3.71
CA LEU A 38 27.33 -1.35 4.49
C LEU A 38 25.87 -0.93 4.52
N MET A 39 25.02 -1.52 3.67
CA MET A 39 23.61 -1.17 3.58
C MET A 39 22.87 -1.48 4.88
N LYS A 40 22.01 -0.56 5.31
CA LYS A 40 20.95 -0.83 6.29
C LYS A 40 19.77 -1.46 5.57
N PHE A 41 19.14 -2.47 6.15
CA PHE A 41 17.97 -3.12 5.55
C PHE A 41 16.92 -2.09 5.11
N GLU A 42 16.47 -2.18 3.86
CA GLU A 42 15.52 -1.27 3.20
C GLU A 42 16.02 0.17 2.97
N GLY A 43 17.28 0.45 3.29
CA GLY A 43 17.83 1.80 3.21
C GLY A 43 18.76 2.03 2.03
N PRO A 44 19.15 3.29 1.79
CA PRO A 44 20.14 3.66 0.79
C PRO A 44 21.49 3.00 1.09
N ASP A 45 22.10 2.38 0.07
CA ASP A 45 23.41 1.75 0.21
C ASP A 45 24.52 2.79 0.31
N PRO A 46 25.27 2.86 1.44
CA PRO A 46 26.35 3.81 1.61
C PRO A 46 27.44 3.73 0.55
N ALA A 47 27.73 2.54 0.00
CA ALA A 47 28.73 2.40 -1.04
C ALA A 47 28.34 3.15 -2.32
N PHE A 48 27.09 3.06 -2.73
CA PHE A 48 26.56 3.80 -3.87
C PHE A 48 26.54 5.31 -3.60
N TRP A 49 25.90 5.73 -2.51
CA TRP A 49 25.64 7.15 -2.25
C TRP A 49 26.91 7.94 -1.91
N CYS A 50 27.84 7.36 -1.14
CA CYS A 50 29.13 8.02 -0.85
C CYS A 50 29.99 8.20 -2.10
N ALA A 51 29.98 7.24 -3.03
CA ALA A 51 30.64 7.37 -4.32
C ALA A 51 30.07 8.54 -5.17
N HIS A 52 28.83 8.93 -4.90
CA HIS A 52 28.16 10.05 -5.57
C HIS A 52 28.15 11.35 -4.75
N GLY A 53 29.01 11.46 -3.72
CA GLY A 53 29.22 12.70 -2.97
C GLY A 53 28.18 13.01 -1.90
N TYR A 54 27.54 11.99 -1.35
CA TYR A 54 26.65 12.06 -0.19
C TYR A 54 27.30 11.44 1.05
N ALA A 55 26.84 11.83 2.23
CA ALA A 55 26.99 11.02 3.42
C ALA A 55 25.70 10.22 3.65
N VAL A 56 25.79 9.01 4.19
CA VAL A 56 24.63 8.20 4.60
C VAL A 56 24.67 8.05 6.11
N CYS A 57 23.55 8.37 6.77
CA CYS A 57 23.38 8.21 8.21
C CYS A 57 22.40 7.07 8.50
N ASN A 58 22.87 6.03 9.20
CA ASN A 58 22.09 4.88 9.66
C ASN A 58 21.96 4.91 11.19
N PRO A 59 21.01 5.64 11.78
CA PRO A 59 20.84 5.69 13.23
C PRO A 59 20.17 4.42 13.76
N ASP A 60 20.40 4.12 15.04
CA ASP A 60 19.48 3.29 15.84
C ASP A 60 18.52 4.25 16.56
N PRO A 61 17.21 4.22 16.27
CA PRO A 61 16.25 5.11 16.91
C PRO A 61 16.08 4.81 18.41
N ARG A 62 15.33 5.66 19.10
CA ARG A 62 14.99 5.52 20.52
C ARG A 62 14.61 4.07 20.84
N GLY A 63 15.22 3.51 21.88
CA GLY A 63 15.00 2.16 22.38
C GLY A 63 15.60 1.03 21.55
N ALA A 64 15.98 1.27 20.29
CA ALA A 64 16.55 0.23 19.43
C ALA A 64 18.01 -0.07 19.77
N PHE A 65 18.36 -1.34 19.83
CA PHE A 65 19.70 -1.87 20.13
C PHE A 65 20.33 -1.28 21.42
N ASN A 66 21.23 -0.30 21.28
CA ASN A 66 21.92 0.34 22.40
C ASN A 66 21.41 1.74 22.70
N SER A 67 20.46 2.26 21.92
CA SER A 67 19.85 3.55 22.17
C SER A 67 18.98 3.50 23.42
N GLU A 68 18.95 4.62 24.16
CA GLU A 68 18.16 4.75 25.37
C GLU A 68 16.66 4.91 25.06
N GLY A 69 15.82 4.68 26.07
CA GLY A 69 14.37 4.80 25.99
C GLY A 69 13.68 3.54 25.48
N ASP A 70 12.39 3.64 25.21
CA ASP A 70 11.52 2.56 24.74
C ASP A 70 11.24 2.70 23.24
N ILE A 71 11.00 1.59 22.55
CA ILE A 71 10.59 1.61 21.13
C ILE A 71 9.11 1.95 21.05
N LEU A 72 8.81 3.15 20.52
CA LEU A 72 7.48 3.60 20.16
C LEU A 72 7.36 3.55 18.63
N VAL A 73 6.54 2.64 18.11
CA VAL A 73 6.46 2.38 16.68
C VAL A 73 5.62 3.46 15.99
N TRP A 74 6.19 4.13 14.98
CA TRP A 74 5.50 5.12 14.15
C TRP A 74 4.66 6.10 14.96
N SER A 75 5.33 6.98 15.65
CA SER A 75 4.72 7.94 16.54
C SER A 75 5.24 9.35 16.30
N ARG A 76 4.50 10.33 16.79
CA ARG A 76 4.98 11.72 16.76
C ARG A 76 6.29 11.90 17.53
N GLN A 77 6.53 11.11 18.59
CA GLN A 77 7.81 11.14 19.31
C GLN A 77 8.97 10.72 18.43
N GLU A 78 8.76 9.68 17.59
CA GLU A 78 9.75 9.24 16.62
C GLU A 78 10.04 10.34 15.58
N GLY A 79 9.02 11.05 15.12
CA GLY A 79 9.18 12.22 14.25
C GLY A 79 10.06 13.31 14.87
N LYS A 80 9.87 13.61 16.17
CA LYS A 80 10.68 14.59 16.91
C LYS A 80 12.13 14.15 17.11
N ASP A 81 12.34 12.88 17.47
CA ASP A 81 13.69 12.33 17.60
C ASP A 81 14.45 12.37 16.26
N TYR A 82 13.73 12.11 15.17
CA TYR A 82 14.28 12.19 13.83
C TYR A 82 14.56 13.65 13.40
N HIS A 83 13.68 14.60 13.77
CA HIS A 83 13.90 16.04 13.60
C HIS A 83 15.22 16.46 14.27
N ASP A 84 15.41 16.11 15.54
CA ASP A 84 16.60 16.46 16.30
C ASP A 84 17.88 15.87 15.66
N LEU A 85 17.82 14.65 15.11
CA LEU A 85 18.94 14.07 14.36
C LEU A 85 19.24 14.87 13.10
N ILE A 86 18.24 15.29 12.33
CA ILE A 86 18.42 16.07 11.10
C ILE A 86 19.14 17.39 11.43
N GLU A 87 18.67 18.12 12.45
CA GLU A 87 19.28 19.38 12.85
C GLU A 87 20.71 19.21 13.40
N TRP A 88 20.95 18.12 14.15
CA TRP A 88 22.30 17.76 14.60
C TRP A 88 23.24 17.47 13.43
N LEU A 89 22.79 16.70 12.42
CA LEU A 89 23.59 16.41 11.22
C LEU A 89 23.92 17.67 10.42
N ALA A 90 22.92 18.54 10.25
CA ALA A 90 23.10 19.80 9.52
C ALA A 90 24.12 20.74 10.16
N ALA A 91 24.25 20.69 11.50
CA ALA A 91 25.20 21.49 12.26
C ALA A 91 26.66 20.99 12.18
N GLN A 92 26.93 19.80 11.58
CA GLN A 92 28.28 19.26 11.50
C GLN A 92 29.15 20.00 10.46
N ASP A 93 30.43 20.22 10.76
CA ASP A 93 31.35 20.96 9.88
C ASP A 93 31.50 20.37 8.50
N TRP A 94 31.33 19.07 8.35
CA TRP A 94 31.43 18.34 7.09
C TRP A 94 30.10 18.32 6.29
N CYS A 95 28.97 18.61 6.94
CA CYS A 95 27.66 18.65 6.30
C CYS A 95 27.46 19.95 5.49
N SER A 96 26.77 19.86 4.37
CA SER A 96 26.40 21.03 3.56
C SER A 96 25.23 21.83 4.14
N GLY A 97 24.58 21.32 5.20
CA GLY A 97 23.35 21.88 5.74
C GLY A 97 22.09 21.39 5.02
N LYS A 98 22.20 20.42 4.10
CA LYS A 98 21.08 19.81 3.39
C LYS A 98 20.97 18.34 3.77
N VAL A 99 19.80 17.94 4.24
CA VAL A 99 19.50 16.57 4.63
C VAL A 99 18.29 16.06 3.82
N GLY A 100 18.40 14.85 3.29
CA GLY A 100 17.32 14.12 2.66
C GLY A 100 17.04 12.82 3.42
N THR A 101 15.89 12.21 3.17
CA THR A 101 15.51 10.92 3.74
C THR A 101 15.09 9.94 2.67
N SER A 102 15.40 8.66 2.82
CA SER A 102 15.08 7.63 1.83
C SER A 102 14.95 6.25 2.46
N GLY A 103 14.22 5.38 1.79
CA GLY A 103 14.06 3.96 2.12
C GLY A 103 12.63 3.49 1.99
N ASN A 104 12.47 2.16 2.09
CA ASN A 104 11.19 1.46 1.98
C ASN A 104 10.54 1.21 3.34
N SER A 105 9.27 0.85 3.34
CA SER A 105 8.57 0.26 4.48
C SER A 105 8.66 1.13 5.74
N TYR A 106 9.24 0.63 6.82
CA TYR A 106 9.45 1.41 8.06
C TYR A 106 10.13 2.75 7.79
N LEU A 107 11.15 2.73 6.92
CA LEU A 107 11.91 3.93 6.57
C LEU A 107 11.05 4.94 5.80
N ALA A 108 10.10 4.49 5.00
CA ALA A 108 9.16 5.36 4.30
C ALA A 108 8.15 5.99 5.26
N ILE A 109 7.61 5.19 6.19
CA ILE A 109 6.62 5.65 7.18
C ILE A 109 7.24 6.72 8.09
N SER A 110 8.47 6.49 8.57
CA SER A 110 9.16 7.44 9.45
C SER A 110 9.43 8.79 8.77
N GLN A 111 9.56 8.82 7.43
CA GLN A 111 9.72 10.06 6.68
C GLN A 111 8.47 10.94 6.74
N TRP A 112 7.27 10.35 6.75
CA TRP A 112 6.05 11.11 6.92
C TRP A 112 6.00 11.82 8.28
N PHE A 113 6.41 11.13 9.34
CA PHE A 113 6.42 11.70 10.70
C PHE A 113 7.40 12.84 10.82
N VAL A 114 8.64 12.67 10.37
CA VAL A 114 9.64 13.73 10.48
C VAL A 114 9.33 14.93 9.57
N ALA A 115 8.82 14.69 8.37
CA ALA A 115 8.47 15.78 7.46
C ALA A 115 7.30 16.63 7.99
N ALA A 116 6.37 16.02 8.75
CA ALA A 116 5.30 16.74 9.44
C ALA A 116 5.81 17.60 10.62
N GLU A 117 6.97 17.29 11.23
CA GLU A 117 7.63 18.12 12.24
C GLU A 117 8.45 19.27 11.62
N GLN A 118 8.57 19.33 10.29
CA GLN A 118 9.15 20.42 9.50
C GLN A 118 10.56 20.86 9.92
N PRO A 119 11.57 19.95 10.01
CA PRO A 119 12.94 20.35 10.34
C PRO A 119 13.48 21.34 9.29
N PRO A 120 14.07 22.48 9.69
CA PRO A 120 14.55 23.52 8.77
C PRO A 120 15.57 23.03 7.73
N HIS A 121 16.34 21.99 8.06
CA HIS A 121 17.37 21.45 7.16
C HIS A 121 16.95 20.21 6.38
N LEU A 122 15.69 19.77 6.51
CA LEU A 122 15.13 18.70 5.66
C LEU A 122 14.81 19.29 4.28
N ALA A 123 15.60 18.92 3.29
CA ALA A 123 15.51 19.48 1.94
C ALA A 123 14.64 18.68 0.97
N ALA A 124 14.52 17.36 1.19
CA ALA A 124 13.71 16.47 0.35
C ALA A 124 13.45 15.13 1.06
N ILE A 125 12.33 14.48 0.73
CA ILE A 125 11.99 13.13 1.19
C ILE A 125 11.74 12.21 0.00
N ALA A 126 12.09 10.93 0.16
CA ALA A 126 11.85 9.90 -0.84
C ALA A 126 11.26 8.64 -0.17
N PRO A 127 9.98 8.68 0.27
CA PRO A 127 9.31 7.54 0.87
C PRO A 127 8.85 6.57 -0.23
N TRP A 128 9.41 5.38 -0.22
CA TRP A 128 9.06 4.33 -1.15
C TRP A 128 8.30 3.23 -0.41
N GLU A 129 7.05 3.03 -0.78
CA GLU A 129 6.16 2.00 -0.21
C GLU A 129 6.03 2.05 1.32
N GLY A 130 5.21 2.96 1.84
CA GLY A 130 4.96 3.13 3.28
C GLY A 130 3.48 3.18 3.63
N MET A 131 3.14 2.76 4.84
CA MET A 131 1.81 2.97 5.42
C MET A 131 1.62 4.43 5.82
N SER A 132 0.37 4.85 5.90
CA SER A 132 -0.01 6.21 6.33
C SER A 132 -0.95 6.22 7.52
N ASP A 133 -1.57 5.08 7.83
CA ASP A 133 -2.50 4.89 8.93
C ASP A 133 -2.40 3.44 9.40
N ILE A 134 -1.77 3.24 10.54
CA ILE A 134 -1.42 1.90 11.02
C ILE A 134 -2.65 1.06 11.36
N TYR A 135 -3.71 1.69 11.86
CA TYR A 135 -4.96 0.98 12.11
C TYR A 135 -5.58 0.46 10.79
N ARG A 136 -5.78 1.38 9.83
CA ARG A 136 -6.46 1.08 8.56
C ARG A 136 -5.62 0.29 7.56
N ASP A 137 -4.30 0.42 7.62
CA ASP A 137 -3.38 -0.27 6.69
C ASP A 137 -2.94 -1.64 7.20
N LEU A 138 -2.86 -1.84 8.52
CA LEU A 138 -2.21 -3.00 9.11
C LEU A 138 -3.06 -3.74 10.15
N VAL A 139 -3.49 -3.06 11.23
CA VAL A 139 -4.05 -3.72 12.42
C VAL A 139 -5.49 -4.19 12.21
N ALA A 140 -6.33 -3.35 11.57
CA ALA A 140 -7.74 -3.66 11.33
C ALA A 140 -8.20 -3.06 9.99
N ARG A 141 -7.61 -3.52 8.91
CA ARG A 141 -7.97 -3.08 7.56
C ARG A 141 -9.45 -3.40 7.28
N GLY A 142 -10.21 -2.39 6.85
CA GLY A 142 -11.66 -2.52 6.66
C GLY A 142 -12.43 -2.84 7.95
N GLY A 143 -11.86 -2.52 9.12
CA GLY A 143 -12.46 -2.86 10.42
C GLY A 143 -12.36 -4.35 10.78
N ILE A 144 -11.63 -5.16 10.00
CA ILE A 144 -11.44 -6.61 10.22
C ILE A 144 -10.04 -6.80 10.82
N PRO A 145 -9.92 -7.24 12.10
CA PRO A 145 -8.63 -7.39 12.76
C PRO A 145 -7.73 -8.44 12.09
N ASP A 146 -6.44 -8.11 11.97
CA ASP A 146 -5.38 -9.02 11.54
C ASP A 146 -4.13 -8.76 12.38
N PHE A 147 -3.88 -9.61 13.36
CA PHE A 147 -2.81 -9.40 14.34
C PHE A 147 -1.53 -10.18 14.04
N GLY A 148 -1.50 -10.98 12.98
CA GLY A 148 -0.36 -11.83 12.67
C GLY A 148 0.91 -11.05 12.36
N PHE A 149 0.87 -10.20 11.35
CA PHE A 149 2.02 -9.38 10.97
C PHE A 149 2.38 -8.31 12.02
N PRO A 150 1.42 -7.56 12.63
CA PRO A 150 1.71 -6.65 13.74
C PRO A 150 2.47 -7.30 14.88
N HIS A 151 2.06 -8.51 15.27
CA HIS A 151 2.71 -9.27 16.33
C HIS A 151 4.15 -9.70 15.96
N MET A 152 4.34 -10.22 14.75
CA MET A 152 5.66 -10.57 14.26
C MET A 152 6.58 -9.35 14.20
N LEU A 153 6.08 -8.22 13.69
CA LEU A 153 6.83 -6.97 13.57
C LEU A 153 7.29 -6.47 14.93
N SER A 154 6.38 -6.34 15.89
CA SER A 154 6.70 -5.89 17.25
C SER A 154 7.74 -6.75 17.92
N ARG A 155 7.73 -8.07 17.67
CA ARG A 155 8.72 -9.01 18.21
C ARG A 155 10.08 -8.99 17.49
N SER A 156 10.13 -8.50 16.28
CA SER A 156 11.35 -8.47 15.46
C SER A 156 12.33 -7.38 15.90
N PHE A 157 11.87 -6.34 16.58
CA PHE A 157 12.70 -5.23 17.02
C PHE A 157 13.56 -5.61 18.22
N VAL A 158 14.84 -5.25 18.15
CA VAL A 158 15.83 -5.51 19.19
C VAL A 158 16.07 -4.25 20.00
N GLY A 159 15.93 -4.37 21.31
CA GLY A 159 16.18 -3.27 22.27
C GLY A 159 16.38 -3.81 23.67
N LYS A 160 16.81 -2.95 24.60
CA LYS A 160 17.08 -3.31 26.00
C LYS A 160 15.90 -3.05 26.92
N ASN A 161 14.98 -2.17 26.50
CA ASN A 161 13.87 -1.71 27.30
C ASN A 161 12.53 -2.18 26.71
N LEU A 162 11.44 -1.45 26.99
CA LEU A 162 10.12 -1.78 26.49
C LEU A 162 10.01 -1.49 24.99
N ARG A 163 9.11 -2.19 24.36
CA ARG A 163 8.68 -1.96 22.98
C ARG A 163 7.17 -2.08 22.88
N GLU A 164 6.59 -1.24 22.08
CA GLU A 164 5.17 -1.25 21.79
C GLU A 164 4.78 -2.52 21.03
N ASP A 165 3.65 -3.14 21.42
CA ASP A 165 3.07 -4.29 20.73
C ASP A 165 1.77 -3.88 20.04
N LEU A 166 1.85 -3.63 18.73
CA LEU A 166 0.71 -3.18 17.93
C LEU A 166 -0.45 -4.17 17.89
N ALA A 167 -0.18 -5.47 18.04
CA ALA A 167 -1.24 -6.48 18.11
C ALA A 167 -2.00 -6.38 19.44
N ALA A 168 -1.29 -6.27 20.56
CA ALA A 168 -1.89 -6.09 21.88
C ALA A 168 -2.68 -4.76 21.96
N GLU A 169 -2.16 -3.69 21.35
CA GLU A 169 -2.89 -2.43 21.24
C GLU A 169 -4.19 -2.59 20.42
N GLY A 170 -4.15 -3.36 19.32
CA GLY A 170 -5.32 -3.64 18.50
C GLY A 170 -6.39 -4.46 19.23
N GLU A 171 -5.98 -5.42 20.07
CA GLU A 171 -6.90 -6.19 20.92
C GLU A 171 -7.55 -5.31 22.00
N GLN A 172 -6.78 -4.42 22.61
CA GLN A 172 -7.26 -3.52 23.68
C GLN A 172 -8.08 -2.35 23.12
N HIS A 173 -7.76 -1.89 21.93
CA HIS A 173 -8.34 -0.73 21.28
C HIS A 173 -8.87 -1.10 19.89
N PRO A 174 -9.97 -1.88 19.80
CA PRO A 174 -10.50 -2.38 18.53
C PRO A 174 -11.14 -1.32 17.65
N LEU A 175 -11.36 -0.12 18.18
CA LEU A 175 -11.89 1.03 17.45
C LEU A 175 -10.87 2.16 17.39
N VAL A 176 -10.98 2.99 16.35
CA VAL A 176 -10.16 4.20 16.23
C VAL A 176 -10.43 5.12 17.42
N ASN A 177 -9.36 5.58 18.02
CA ASN A 177 -9.34 6.46 19.18
C ASN A 177 -8.05 7.30 19.16
N ALA A 178 -7.82 8.11 20.19
CA ALA A 178 -6.66 8.98 20.29
C ALA A 178 -5.29 8.27 20.14
N LEU A 179 -5.19 6.97 20.52
CA LEU A 179 -3.97 6.19 20.29
C LEU A 179 -3.70 6.04 18.79
N TRP A 180 -4.69 5.52 18.05
CA TRP A 180 -4.54 5.29 16.62
C TRP A 180 -4.40 6.59 15.82
N GLU A 181 -5.11 7.65 16.23
CA GLU A 181 -4.96 8.99 15.65
C GLU A 181 -3.53 9.54 15.86
N SER A 182 -2.90 9.27 16.99
CA SER A 182 -1.51 9.68 17.25
C SER A 182 -0.48 9.01 16.36
N LYS A 183 -0.88 7.91 15.67
CA LYS A 183 -0.07 7.14 14.72
C LYS A 183 -0.34 7.51 13.26
N ILE A 184 -1.08 8.58 13.02
CA ILE A 184 -1.28 9.17 11.69
C ILE A 184 -0.44 10.45 11.60
N PRO A 185 0.49 10.54 10.63
CA PRO A 185 1.23 11.79 10.41
C PRO A 185 0.31 12.95 10.02
N GLU A 186 0.66 14.16 10.41
CA GLU A 186 -0.04 15.38 9.99
C GLU A 186 0.36 15.74 8.54
N PHE A 187 -0.16 14.97 7.57
CA PHE A 187 0.24 15.01 6.15
C PHE A 187 0.16 16.40 5.54
N GLU A 188 -0.82 17.19 5.93
CA GLU A 188 -1.05 18.55 5.42
C GLU A 188 0.10 19.52 5.78
N LYS A 189 0.88 19.18 6.83
CA LYS A 189 2.09 19.91 7.21
C LYS A 189 3.32 19.53 6.40
N ILE A 190 3.29 18.43 5.64
CA ILE A 190 4.41 17.99 4.81
C ILE A 190 4.45 18.85 3.56
N THR A 191 5.35 19.84 3.54
CA THR A 191 5.50 20.79 2.43
C THR A 191 6.83 20.67 1.69
N VAL A 192 7.74 19.84 2.20
CA VAL A 192 9.03 19.56 1.59
C VAL A 192 8.87 18.81 0.26
N PRO A 193 9.77 19.02 -0.74
CA PRO A 193 9.78 18.24 -1.97
C PRO A 193 9.81 16.72 -1.72
N ALA A 194 8.99 15.96 -2.44
CA ALA A 194 8.82 14.53 -2.21
C ALA A 194 8.80 13.69 -3.48
N TYR A 195 9.59 12.61 -3.48
CA TYR A 195 9.53 11.57 -4.51
C TYR A 195 8.95 10.29 -3.91
N VAL A 196 7.64 10.14 -4.06
CA VAL A 196 6.86 9.01 -3.53
C VAL A 196 6.85 7.88 -4.55
N VAL A 197 7.08 6.66 -4.10
CA VAL A 197 7.01 5.47 -4.95
C VAL A 197 6.06 4.45 -4.33
N ALA A 198 5.20 3.86 -5.17
CA ALA A 198 4.19 2.87 -4.82
C ALA A 198 4.20 1.71 -5.81
N SER A 199 3.67 0.56 -5.41
CA SER A 199 3.26 -0.51 -6.30
C SER A 199 1.76 -0.76 -6.22
N TYR A 200 1.20 -1.55 -7.17
CA TYR A 200 -0.18 -2.02 -7.04
C TYR A 200 -0.29 -3.29 -6.20
N SER A 201 0.82 -3.98 -5.97
CA SER A 201 0.86 -5.36 -5.50
C SER A 201 1.21 -5.54 -4.03
N ASN A 202 1.74 -4.52 -3.36
CA ASN A 202 2.15 -4.63 -1.97
C ASN A 202 0.94 -4.57 -1.03
N SER A 203 0.59 -5.70 -0.44
CA SER A 203 -0.59 -5.82 0.42
C SER A 203 -0.53 -5.01 1.72
N ILE A 204 0.68 -4.58 2.14
CA ILE A 204 0.88 -3.76 3.34
C ILE A 204 0.91 -2.28 2.98
N HIS A 205 1.64 -1.90 1.93
CA HIS A 205 2.04 -0.51 1.70
C HIS A 205 1.19 0.22 0.65
N THR A 206 0.60 -0.52 -0.31
CA THR A 206 -0.13 0.11 -1.43
C THR A 206 -1.17 1.14 -0.96
N PRO A 207 -2.18 0.81 -0.13
CA PRO A 207 -3.22 1.79 0.23
C PRO A 207 -2.65 2.99 0.98
N GLY A 208 -1.71 2.74 1.90
CA GLY A 208 -1.11 3.77 2.72
C GLY A 208 -0.24 4.74 1.94
N THR A 209 0.58 4.25 1.00
CA THR A 209 1.42 5.10 0.15
C THR A 209 0.59 6.06 -0.70
N PHE A 210 -0.46 5.56 -1.35
CA PHE A 210 -1.36 6.39 -2.14
C PHE A 210 -2.15 7.39 -1.29
N ARG A 211 -2.58 7.00 -0.08
CA ARG A 211 -3.26 7.89 0.85
C ARG A 211 -2.33 9.01 1.32
N GLY A 212 -1.09 8.68 1.71
CA GLY A 212 -0.07 9.66 2.11
C GLY A 212 0.24 10.65 1.00
N TRP A 213 0.45 10.15 -0.23
CA TRP A 213 0.70 11.02 -1.39
C TRP A 213 -0.46 11.98 -1.67
N ARG A 214 -1.72 11.53 -1.58
CA ARG A 214 -2.88 12.40 -1.77
C ARG A 214 -2.95 13.49 -0.71
N ARG A 215 -2.73 13.13 0.57
CA ARG A 215 -2.93 14.03 1.71
C ARG A 215 -1.81 15.01 1.95
N MET A 216 -0.58 14.70 1.50
CA MET A 216 0.56 15.59 1.77
C MET A 216 0.38 16.98 1.14
N GLY A 217 0.75 18.03 1.90
CA GLY A 217 0.60 19.43 1.52
C GLY A 217 1.65 19.93 0.51
N SER A 218 2.65 19.13 0.15
CA SER A 218 3.68 19.56 -0.79
C SER A 218 3.13 19.81 -2.19
N SER A 219 3.48 20.94 -2.78
CA SER A 219 3.23 21.24 -4.19
C SER A 219 4.29 20.64 -5.13
N GLU A 220 5.47 20.32 -4.59
CA GLU A 220 6.57 19.69 -5.30
C GLU A 220 6.63 18.21 -4.95
N LYS A 221 5.65 17.43 -5.46
CA LYS A 221 5.57 15.99 -5.23
C LYS A 221 5.43 15.23 -6.52
N TRP A 222 6.13 14.11 -6.59
CA TRP A 222 6.12 13.16 -7.71
C TRP A 222 5.69 11.79 -7.22
N LEU A 223 4.89 11.10 -8.03
CA LEU A 223 4.46 9.73 -7.77
C LEU A 223 4.97 8.82 -8.89
N ARG A 224 5.74 7.80 -8.54
CA ARG A 224 6.05 6.69 -9.43
C ARG A 224 5.34 5.44 -8.95
N ILE A 225 4.68 4.73 -9.87
CA ILE A 225 3.97 3.49 -9.56
C ILE A 225 4.58 2.38 -10.40
N HIS A 226 5.08 1.34 -9.76
CA HIS A 226 5.74 0.21 -10.40
C HIS A 226 4.95 -1.10 -10.28
N ASN A 227 5.44 -2.15 -10.93
CA ASN A 227 4.81 -3.47 -11.03
C ASN A 227 5.64 -4.58 -10.36
N ASN A 228 6.72 -4.24 -9.67
CA ASN A 228 7.63 -5.19 -9.02
C ASN A 228 7.42 -5.23 -7.50
N MET A 229 8.16 -6.12 -6.85
CA MET A 229 8.37 -6.07 -5.40
C MET A 229 9.26 -4.87 -5.04
N GLU A 230 9.01 -4.25 -3.90
CA GLU A 230 9.64 -3.00 -3.44
C GLU A 230 11.18 -3.02 -3.44
N TRP A 231 11.80 -4.11 -2.98
CA TRP A 231 13.25 -4.17 -2.83
C TRP A 231 13.98 -4.34 -4.17
N PRO A 232 13.62 -5.26 -5.07
CA PRO A 232 14.18 -5.28 -6.42
C PRO A 232 14.00 -3.95 -7.16
N ASP A 233 12.89 -3.27 -6.96
CA ASP A 233 12.62 -1.97 -7.57
C ASP A 233 13.54 -0.87 -6.99
N TYR A 234 13.70 -0.82 -5.65
CA TYR A 234 14.51 0.21 -4.98
C TYR A 234 15.99 0.17 -5.36
N TYR A 235 16.55 -1.03 -5.48
CA TYR A 235 17.97 -1.22 -5.79
C TYR A 235 18.27 -1.40 -7.29
N GLU A 236 17.27 -1.25 -8.16
CA GLU A 236 17.51 -1.27 -9.61
C GLU A 236 18.31 -0.03 -10.05
N GLU A 237 19.33 -0.23 -10.90
CA GLU A 237 20.28 0.83 -11.30
C GLU A 237 19.57 2.04 -11.90
N ALA A 238 18.57 1.83 -12.77
CA ALA A 238 17.80 2.90 -13.38
C ALA A 238 17.00 3.70 -12.34
N ASN A 239 16.44 3.04 -11.33
CA ASN A 239 15.66 3.68 -10.27
C ASN A 239 16.57 4.42 -9.29
N LEU A 240 17.76 3.87 -8.97
CA LEU A 240 18.77 4.56 -8.19
C LEU A 240 19.28 5.81 -8.91
N ALA A 241 19.46 5.75 -10.23
CA ALA A 241 19.86 6.91 -11.03
C ALA A 241 18.78 8.00 -11.03
N ASP A 242 17.49 7.62 -11.12
CA ASP A 242 16.36 8.53 -11.06
C ASP A 242 16.22 9.17 -9.66
N LEU A 243 16.36 8.38 -8.59
CA LEU A 243 16.39 8.88 -7.21
C LEU A 243 17.58 9.82 -6.96
N ARG A 244 18.75 9.49 -7.51
CA ARG A 244 19.93 10.37 -7.44
C ARG A 244 19.65 11.68 -8.14
N ARG A 245 19.03 11.69 -9.34
CA ARG A 245 18.67 12.92 -10.05
C ARG A 245 17.76 13.82 -9.22
N PHE A 246 16.80 13.24 -8.49
CA PHE A 246 15.96 13.96 -7.53
C PHE A 246 16.79 14.60 -6.41
N PHE A 247 17.65 13.82 -5.76
CA PHE A 247 18.48 14.34 -4.67
C PHE A 247 19.58 15.30 -5.14
N ASP A 248 20.19 15.07 -6.30
CA ASP A 248 21.18 16.02 -6.88
C ASP A 248 20.53 17.39 -7.10
N HIS A 249 19.25 17.42 -7.54
CA HIS A 249 18.49 18.66 -7.69
C HIS A 249 18.25 19.35 -6.34
N TYR A 250 17.63 18.70 -5.36
CA TYR A 250 17.21 19.33 -4.12
C TYR A 250 18.29 19.47 -3.05
N LEU A 251 19.23 18.55 -2.97
CA LEU A 251 20.26 18.54 -1.95
C LEU A 251 21.57 19.20 -2.40
N LYS A 252 21.89 19.15 -3.70
CA LYS A 252 23.07 19.78 -4.27
C LYS A 252 22.78 21.05 -5.06
N GLY A 253 21.54 21.29 -5.44
CA GLY A 253 21.12 22.43 -6.25
C GLY A 253 21.47 22.30 -7.73
N GLU A 254 21.64 21.08 -8.22
CA GLU A 254 21.97 20.82 -9.62
C GLU A 254 20.76 21.08 -10.54
N GLN A 255 20.99 21.82 -11.62
CA GLN A 255 19.99 22.06 -12.66
C GLN A 255 20.04 20.89 -13.66
N ASN A 256 19.39 19.79 -13.31
CA ASN A 256 19.45 18.51 -14.03
C ASN A 256 18.13 18.15 -14.73
N GLY A 257 17.18 19.08 -14.82
CA GLY A 257 15.89 18.90 -15.47
C GLY A 257 14.89 18.04 -14.67
N TRP A 258 15.09 17.92 -13.36
CA TRP A 258 14.13 17.17 -12.52
C TRP A 258 12.72 17.75 -12.58
N GLU A 259 12.59 19.07 -12.62
CA GLU A 259 11.30 19.78 -12.67
C GLU A 259 10.46 19.46 -13.90
N GLU A 260 11.09 19.01 -14.98
CA GLU A 260 10.44 18.57 -16.23
C GLU A 260 9.91 17.13 -16.13
N THR A 261 10.26 16.40 -15.05
CA THR A 261 9.80 15.04 -14.82
C THR A 261 8.27 15.03 -14.63
N PRO A 262 7.52 14.17 -15.35
CA PRO A 262 6.08 14.06 -15.15
C PRO A 262 5.72 13.83 -13.68
N LYS A 263 4.73 14.57 -13.18
CA LYS A 263 4.32 14.49 -11.76
C LYS A 263 3.87 13.10 -11.36
N VAL A 264 3.30 12.35 -12.30
CA VAL A 264 2.93 10.95 -12.13
C VAL A 264 3.53 10.12 -13.26
N ARG A 265 4.11 8.98 -12.90
CA ARG A 265 4.57 7.93 -13.82
C ARG A 265 4.07 6.60 -13.30
N TYR A 266 3.22 5.91 -14.06
CA TYR A 266 2.60 4.68 -13.59
C TYR A 266 2.93 3.48 -14.47
N ALA A 267 2.81 2.28 -13.88
CA ALA A 267 2.84 1.04 -14.64
C ALA A 267 1.42 0.72 -15.13
N LEU A 268 1.30 0.33 -16.40
CA LEU A 268 0.09 -0.23 -17.00
C LEU A 268 0.37 -1.70 -17.26
N MET A 269 -0.27 -2.56 -16.47
CA MET A 269 0.01 -3.99 -16.42
C MET A 269 -0.90 -4.75 -17.39
N ASP A 270 -0.30 -5.56 -18.27
CA ASP A 270 -1.06 -6.51 -19.08
C ASP A 270 -1.15 -7.91 -18.43
N MET A 271 -0.35 -8.14 -17.39
CA MET A 271 -0.23 -9.40 -16.65
C MET A 271 0.16 -10.62 -17.53
N ALA A 272 0.74 -10.36 -18.70
CA ALA A 272 1.22 -11.37 -19.64
C ALA A 272 2.69 -11.13 -20.05
N GLY A 273 3.38 -10.19 -19.37
CA GLY A 273 4.80 -9.91 -19.57
C GLY A 273 5.11 -8.72 -20.49
N ASN A 274 4.11 -7.94 -20.89
CA ASN A 274 4.29 -6.73 -21.72
C ASN A 274 3.83 -5.46 -21.00
N ASP A 275 4.09 -5.36 -19.71
CA ASP A 275 3.73 -4.19 -18.92
C ASP A 275 4.41 -2.92 -19.46
N GLN A 276 3.67 -1.82 -19.51
CA GLN A 276 4.20 -0.52 -19.86
C GLN A 276 4.62 0.21 -18.58
N ILE A 277 5.90 0.51 -18.44
CA ILE A 277 6.46 1.12 -17.24
C ILE A 277 6.73 2.62 -17.46
N GLY A 278 6.45 3.43 -16.44
CA GLY A 278 6.75 4.86 -16.48
C GLY A 278 5.82 5.66 -17.40
N VAL A 279 4.60 5.20 -17.64
CA VAL A 279 3.61 5.92 -18.42
C VAL A 279 3.35 7.27 -17.76
N PRO A 280 3.57 8.41 -18.47
CA PRO A 280 3.43 9.72 -17.87
C PRO A 280 1.96 10.11 -17.72
N ALA A 281 1.65 10.82 -16.63
CA ALA A 281 0.35 11.41 -16.40
C ALA A 281 0.48 12.73 -15.61
N ASP A 282 -0.58 13.53 -15.68
CA ASP A 282 -0.72 14.79 -14.94
C ASP A 282 -1.16 14.59 -13.48
N ALA A 283 -1.95 13.54 -13.24
CA ALA A 283 -2.53 13.19 -11.95
C ALA A 283 -2.67 11.68 -11.78
N PHE A 284 -3.08 11.23 -10.61
CA PHE A 284 -3.54 9.86 -10.38
C PHE A 284 -4.87 9.87 -9.62
N PRO A 285 -5.95 9.34 -10.22
CA PRO A 285 -6.04 8.79 -11.58
C PRO A 285 -5.70 9.83 -12.66
N PRO A 286 -5.25 9.39 -13.88
CA PRO A 286 -5.01 10.33 -14.97
C PRO A 286 -6.30 11.05 -15.41
N SER A 287 -6.19 12.32 -15.74
CA SER A 287 -7.36 13.18 -16.02
C SER A 287 -8.17 12.80 -17.27
N ASP A 288 -7.59 11.99 -18.15
CA ASP A 288 -8.22 11.49 -19.38
C ASP A 288 -8.94 10.13 -19.22
N PHE A 289 -9.11 9.67 -17.97
CA PHE A 289 -9.92 8.50 -17.61
C PHE A 289 -11.29 8.96 -17.09
N GLU A 290 -12.36 8.29 -17.54
CA GLU A 290 -13.71 8.58 -17.12
C GLU A 290 -14.16 7.64 -16.00
N MET A 291 -14.70 8.19 -14.92
CA MET A 291 -15.25 7.39 -13.83
C MET A 291 -16.52 6.68 -14.31
N THR A 292 -16.50 5.35 -14.31
CA THR A 292 -17.55 4.50 -14.88
C THR A 292 -18.13 3.60 -13.80
N LYS A 293 -19.46 3.44 -13.79
CA LYS A 293 -20.18 2.47 -12.95
C LYS A 293 -20.54 1.24 -13.76
N LEU A 294 -20.14 0.08 -13.25
CA LEU A 294 -20.52 -1.23 -13.77
C LEU A 294 -21.44 -1.88 -12.75
N TYR A 295 -22.75 -1.96 -13.06
CA TYR A 295 -23.76 -2.51 -12.17
C TYR A 295 -23.71 -4.02 -12.12
N LEU A 296 -23.84 -4.57 -10.91
CA LEU A 296 -23.89 -5.99 -10.67
C LEU A 296 -25.30 -6.52 -11.03
N ASP A 297 -25.33 -7.65 -11.72
CA ASP A 297 -26.53 -8.42 -11.98
C ASP A 297 -26.34 -9.86 -11.47
N ALA A 298 -27.10 -10.21 -10.43
CA ALA A 298 -26.99 -11.52 -9.78
C ALA A 298 -27.58 -12.67 -10.64
N GLU A 299 -28.54 -12.39 -11.54
CA GLU A 299 -29.14 -13.39 -12.41
C GLU A 299 -28.18 -13.82 -13.52
N SER A 300 -27.62 -12.86 -14.24
CA SER A 300 -26.67 -13.13 -15.34
C SER A 300 -25.23 -13.28 -14.87
N ARG A 301 -24.92 -12.94 -13.63
CA ARG A 301 -23.57 -12.85 -13.07
C ARG A 301 -22.67 -11.90 -13.87
N SER A 302 -23.23 -10.82 -14.35
CA SER A 302 -22.50 -9.85 -15.16
C SER A 302 -22.28 -8.52 -14.43
N LEU A 303 -21.30 -7.75 -14.95
CA LEU A 303 -21.11 -6.33 -14.70
C LEU A 303 -21.52 -5.59 -15.97
N SER A 304 -22.36 -4.57 -15.86
CA SER A 304 -22.92 -3.85 -17.02
C SER A 304 -23.00 -2.34 -16.76
N PRO A 305 -22.81 -1.48 -17.79
CA PRO A 305 -23.06 -0.05 -17.66
C PRO A 305 -24.51 0.31 -17.29
N THR A 306 -25.45 -0.63 -17.46
CA THR A 306 -26.86 -0.43 -17.16
C THR A 306 -27.30 -1.31 -16.01
N SER A 307 -28.07 -0.73 -15.07
CA SER A 307 -28.65 -1.47 -13.95
C SER A 307 -29.73 -2.44 -14.41
N ALA A 308 -29.71 -3.66 -13.84
CA ALA A 308 -30.72 -4.70 -14.08
C ALA A 308 -31.98 -4.52 -13.18
N THR A 309 -32.96 -5.40 -13.35
CA THR A 309 -34.06 -5.58 -12.40
C THR A 309 -33.55 -6.13 -11.07
N GLY A 310 -34.25 -5.81 -9.96
CA GLY A 310 -33.84 -6.22 -8.64
C GLY A 310 -33.81 -7.74 -8.46
N THR A 311 -32.65 -8.28 -8.06
CA THR A 311 -32.45 -9.70 -7.75
C THR A 311 -31.35 -9.86 -6.69
N THR A 312 -31.11 -11.08 -6.21
CA THR A 312 -30.11 -11.36 -5.16
C THR A 312 -29.20 -12.52 -5.52
N ALA A 313 -27.95 -12.44 -5.07
CA ALA A 313 -27.05 -13.57 -4.96
C ALA A 313 -26.79 -13.87 -3.48
N SER A 314 -26.56 -15.12 -3.12
CA SER A 314 -26.21 -15.47 -1.75
C SER A 314 -25.24 -16.62 -1.66
N TYR A 315 -24.44 -16.64 -0.60
CA TYR A 315 -23.48 -17.71 -0.30
C TYR A 315 -23.33 -17.88 1.22
N ASP A 316 -22.81 -19.01 1.65
CA ASP A 316 -22.42 -19.22 3.05
C ASP A 316 -21.15 -18.41 3.36
N GLY A 317 -21.26 -17.47 4.30
CA GLY A 317 -20.17 -16.55 4.65
C GLY A 317 -18.93 -17.23 5.26
N ALA A 318 -19.09 -18.41 5.87
CA ALA A 318 -18.01 -19.17 6.48
C ALA A 318 -17.42 -20.24 5.54
N ALA A 319 -18.09 -20.56 4.41
CA ALA A 319 -17.61 -21.59 3.50
C ALA A 319 -16.37 -21.14 2.74
N ALA A 320 -15.37 -22.03 2.63
CA ALA A 320 -14.10 -21.73 1.96
C ALA A 320 -14.27 -21.46 0.45
N ASP A 321 -15.35 -21.94 -0.16
CA ASP A 321 -15.74 -21.70 -1.56
C ASP A 321 -16.94 -20.75 -1.70
N GLY A 322 -17.42 -20.19 -0.56
CA GLY A 322 -18.54 -19.25 -0.52
C GLY A 322 -18.18 -17.93 -1.18
N ALA A 323 -18.82 -17.64 -2.32
CA ALA A 323 -18.60 -16.40 -3.06
C ALA A 323 -19.73 -16.08 -4.04
N ALA A 324 -19.87 -14.80 -4.35
CA ALA A 324 -20.61 -14.31 -5.52
C ALA A 324 -19.61 -13.70 -6.52
N THR A 325 -19.76 -14.04 -7.79
CA THR A 325 -18.84 -13.61 -8.86
C THR A 325 -19.58 -12.94 -10.00
N PHE A 326 -18.98 -11.86 -10.53
CA PHE A 326 -19.54 -11.06 -11.61
C PHE A 326 -18.45 -10.80 -12.65
N PHE A 327 -18.81 -10.75 -13.94
CA PHE A 327 -17.88 -10.67 -15.06
C PHE A 327 -18.18 -9.49 -15.98
N PHE A 328 -17.14 -8.82 -16.41
CA PHE A 328 -17.19 -7.79 -17.45
C PHE A 328 -16.22 -8.15 -18.57
N LYS A 329 -16.74 -8.37 -19.78
CA LYS A 329 -15.93 -8.69 -20.96
C LYS A 329 -15.69 -7.41 -21.75
N VAL A 330 -14.46 -7.21 -22.25
CA VAL A 330 -14.13 -6.09 -23.11
C VAL A 330 -14.11 -6.51 -24.58
N ASP A 331 -14.64 -5.63 -25.43
CA ASP A 331 -14.68 -5.82 -26.89
C ASP A 331 -13.62 -4.97 -27.63
N THR A 332 -13.06 -3.98 -26.93
CA THR A 332 -11.99 -3.11 -27.43
C THR A 332 -10.89 -3.03 -26.37
N PRO A 333 -9.63 -2.68 -26.73
CA PRO A 333 -8.60 -2.45 -25.74
C PRO A 333 -9.06 -1.40 -24.74
N THR A 334 -9.06 -1.77 -23.46
CA THR A 334 -9.61 -0.95 -22.38
C THR A 334 -8.62 -0.87 -21.21
N GLN A 335 -8.33 0.33 -20.77
CA GLN A 335 -7.46 0.60 -19.64
C GLN A 335 -8.28 0.96 -18.40
N PHE A 336 -7.86 0.46 -17.25
CA PHE A 336 -8.42 0.76 -15.94
C PHE A 336 -7.28 1.27 -15.06
N VAL A 337 -7.26 2.58 -14.76
CA VAL A 337 -6.16 3.19 -13.99
C VAL A 337 -6.72 4.14 -12.94
N GLY A 338 -6.56 3.78 -11.68
CA GLY A 338 -7.00 4.61 -10.55
C GLY A 338 -7.54 3.79 -9.38
N TYR A 339 -8.52 4.36 -8.67
CA TYR A 339 -9.08 3.80 -7.44
C TYR A 339 -10.43 3.13 -7.71
N PRO A 340 -10.51 1.77 -7.72
CA PRO A 340 -11.79 1.08 -7.76
C PRO A 340 -12.52 1.22 -6.43
N LYS A 341 -13.86 1.32 -6.50
CA LYS A 341 -14.76 1.29 -5.35
C LYS A 341 -15.92 0.33 -5.62
N LEU A 342 -16.25 -0.52 -4.67
CA LEU A 342 -17.45 -1.33 -4.74
C LEU A 342 -18.53 -0.73 -3.84
N HIS A 343 -19.61 -0.23 -4.44
CA HIS A 343 -20.86 0.08 -3.72
C HIS A 343 -21.75 -1.16 -3.74
N ILE A 344 -22.09 -1.70 -2.57
CA ILE A 344 -22.80 -2.98 -2.49
C ILE A 344 -23.86 -2.97 -1.40
N TRP A 345 -25.07 -3.43 -1.74
CA TRP A 345 -26.17 -3.63 -0.82
C TRP A 345 -26.15 -5.06 -0.30
N VAL A 346 -26.12 -5.23 1.01
CA VAL A 346 -25.94 -6.52 1.66
C VAL A 346 -26.90 -6.72 2.80
N GLU A 347 -27.20 -8.00 3.09
CA GLU A 347 -28.01 -8.45 4.21
C GLU A 347 -27.33 -9.65 4.87
N ALA A 348 -27.35 -9.70 6.20
CA ALA A 348 -26.89 -10.85 6.98
C ALA A 348 -28.09 -11.75 7.34
N ASP A 349 -28.01 -13.03 6.95
CA ASP A 349 -29.00 -14.03 7.35
C ASP A 349 -28.33 -15.04 8.29
N GLY A 350 -28.84 -15.07 9.54
CA GLY A 350 -28.27 -15.89 10.61
C GLY A 350 -27.10 -15.28 11.35
N ASN A 351 -26.83 -13.99 11.15
CA ASN A 351 -25.82 -13.20 11.86
C ASN A 351 -26.26 -11.74 12.01
N ASP A 352 -25.61 -10.98 12.90
CA ASP A 352 -25.81 -9.53 13.09
C ASP A 352 -24.69 -8.69 12.46
N ASP A 353 -23.74 -9.35 11.76
CA ASP A 353 -22.60 -8.71 11.08
C ASP A 353 -22.05 -9.58 9.96
N ILE A 354 -21.36 -8.98 9.02
CA ILE A 354 -20.64 -9.68 7.95
C ILE A 354 -19.31 -9.00 7.63
N ASP A 355 -18.29 -9.79 7.37
CA ASP A 355 -17.02 -9.35 6.82
C ASP A 355 -16.98 -9.68 5.33
N LEU A 356 -16.89 -8.67 4.49
CA LEU A 356 -16.75 -8.83 3.05
C LEU A 356 -15.29 -8.63 2.61
N PHE A 357 -14.85 -9.54 1.76
CA PHE A 357 -13.59 -9.44 1.00
C PHE A 357 -13.95 -9.37 -0.47
N VAL A 358 -13.38 -8.41 -1.17
CA VAL A 358 -13.67 -8.16 -2.58
C VAL A 358 -12.39 -8.18 -3.39
N PHE A 359 -12.43 -8.82 -4.57
CA PHE A 359 -11.27 -8.98 -5.44
C PHE A 359 -11.66 -8.67 -6.88
N LEU A 360 -10.81 -7.92 -7.55
CA LEU A 360 -10.94 -7.59 -8.96
C LEU A 360 -9.77 -8.23 -9.72
N GLN A 361 -10.07 -9.24 -10.52
CA GLN A 361 -9.08 -10.04 -11.24
C GLN A 361 -9.23 -9.88 -12.74
N LYS A 362 -8.10 -9.92 -13.44
CA LYS A 362 -8.06 -10.01 -14.89
C LYS A 362 -8.10 -11.50 -15.30
N LEU A 363 -8.94 -11.82 -16.28
CA LEU A 363 -8.98 -13.14 -16.92
C LEU A 363 -8.56 -13.00 -18.39
N ASN A 364 -7.90 -14.03 -18.92
CA ASN A 364 -7.65 -14.13 -20.36
C ASN A 364 -8.94 -14.40 -21.16
N ALA A 365 -8.83 -14.47 -22.48
CA ALA A 365 -9.99 -14.73 -23.36
C ALA A 365 -10.65 -16.11 -23.13
N ASP A 366 -9.92 -17.07 -22.56
CA ASP A 366 -10.41 -18.41 -22.20
C ASP A 366 -11.03 -18.45 -20.79
N GLY A 367 -11.11 -17.31 -20.11
CA GLY A 367 -11.67 -17.19 -18.75
C GLY A 367 -10.73 -17.66 -17.63
N GLN A 368 -9.44 -17.86 -17.90
CA GLN A 368 -8.46 -18.24 -16.89
C GLN A 368 -7.88 -17.00 -16.19
N PRO A 369 -7.73 -17.00 -14.84
CA PRO A 369 -7.10 -15.91 -14.13
C PRO A 369 -5.67 -15.67 -14.62
N LEU A 370 -5.34 -14.41 -14.85
CA LEU A 370 -3.97 -13.97 -15.05
C LEU A 370 -3.42 -13.50 -13.69
N GLU A 371 -2.22 -13.96 -13.39
CA GLU A 371 -1.49 -13.63 -12.17
C GLU A 371 -0.06 -13.23 -12.56
N GLN A 372 0.52 -12.26 -11.84
CA GLN A 372 1.85 -11.77 -12.15
C GLN A 372 2.79 -11.95 -10.97
N ILE A 373 3.95 -12.55 -11.23
CA ILE A 373 5.04 -12.58 -10.26
C ILE A 373 5.73 -11.21 -10.25
N THR A 374 5.76 -10.58 -9.08
CA THR A 374 6.26 -9.20 -8.89
C THR A 374 7.77 -9.11 -8.64
N VAL A 375 8.54 -9.98 -9.26
CA VAL A 375 10.01 -9.97 -9.24
C VAL A 375 10.55 -10.09 -10.65
N PRO A 376 11.76 -9.58 -10.94
CA PRO A 376 12.39 -9.73 -12.24
C PRO A 376 12.53 -11.21 -12.64
N ASN A 377 12.08 -11.57 -13.86
CA ASN A 377 12.04 -12.94 -14.37
C ASN A 377 13.39 -13.66 -14.50
N ASN A 378 14.49 -12.95 -14.37
CA ASN A 378 15.87 -13.45 -14.55
C ASN A 378 16.65 -13.58 -13.23
N GLY A 379 15.99 -13.46 -12.09
CA GLY A 379 16.63 -13.70 -10.80
C GLY A 379 16.77 -15.18 -10.45
N PRO A 380 17.80 -15.59 -9.71
CA PRO A 380 17.97 -16.97 -9.22
C PRO A 380 16.80 -17.47 -8.37
N VAL A 381 16.00 -16.58 -7.84
CA VAL A 381 14.81 -16.81 -7.04
C VAL A 381 13.70 -17.55 -7.78
N MET A 382 13.52 -17.29 -9.09
CA MET A 382 12.49 -17.99 -9.87
C MET A 382 12.72 -19.52 -9.96
N GLN A 383 13.95 -19.97 -9.73
CA GLN A 383 14.30 -21.40 -9.72
C GLN A 383 14.07 -22.09 -8.37
N GLY A 384 13.93 -21.30 -7.28
CA GLY A 384 13.81 -21.81 -5.91
C GLY A 384 12.59 -21.34 -5.14
N ILE A 385 11.66 -20.59 -5.78
CA ILE A 385 10.44 -20.11 -5.10
C ILE A 385 9.59 -21.30 -4.64
N THR A 386 9.47 -21.45 -3.33
CA THR A 386 8.50 -22.38 -2.74
C THR A 386 7.08 -21.87 -3.02
N LYS A 387 6.07 -22.77 -2.97
CA LYS A 387 4.66 -22.35 -3.08
C LYS A 387 4.28 -21.21 -2.11
N ALA A 388 4.87 -21.18 -0.93
CA ALA A 388 4.64 -20.13 0.07
C ALA A 388 5.29 -18.79 -0.33
N GLY A 389 6.53 -18.80 -0.84
CA GLY A 389 7.18 -17.60 -1.40
C GLY A 389 6.44 -17.06 -2.61
N ALA A 390 6.00 -17.93 -3.52
CA ALA A 390 5.21 -17.55 -4.68
C ALA A 390 3.89 -16.84 -4.29
N SER A 391 3.27 -17.17 -3.16
CA SER A 391 2.01 -16.54 -2.75
C SER A 391 2.19 -15.07 -2.32
N ILE A 392 3.34 -14.71 -1.76
CA ILE A 392 3.66 -13.31 -1.39
C ILE A 392 3.95 -12.47 -2.63
N LEU A 393 4.65 -13.07 -3.60
CA LEU A 393 5.13 -12.40 -4.80
C LEU A 393 4.10 -12.37 -5.93
N ASN A 394 2.98 -13.07 -5.77
CA ASN A 394 2.00 -13.26 -6.81
C ASN A 394 0.87 -12.23 -6.72
N TYR A 395 0.91 -11.22 -7.59
CA TYR A 395 -0.18 -10.28 -7.74
C TYR A 395 -1.35 -10.92 -8.49
N LYS A 396 -2.48 -11.02 -7.83
CA LYS A 396 -3.72 -11.64 -8.31
C LYS A 396 -4.78 -10.61 -8.74
N GLY A 397 -4.55 -9.34 -8.46
CA GLY A 397 -5.48 -8.25 -8.73
C GLY A 397 -5.74 -7.36 -7.53
N SER A 398 -6.54 -6.32 -7.75
CA SER A 398 -6.94 -5.38 -6.71
C SER A 398 -7.87 -6.03 -5.69
N ASN A 399 -7.80 -5.60 -4.46
CA ASN A 399 -8.64 -6.13 -3.40
C ASN A 399 -9.07 -5.03 -2.41
N GLY A 400 -10.21 -5.26 -1.75
CA GLY A 400 -10.72 -4.46 -0.66
C GLY A 400 -11.40 -5.34 0.37
N ARG A 401 -11.71 -4.79 1.54
CA ARG A 401 -12.47 -5.49 2.57
C ARG A 401 -13.15 -4.51 3.51
N LEU A 402 -14.31 -4.92 4.07
CA LEU A 402 -15.05 -4.11 5.04
C LEU A 402 -15.92 -4.99 5.92
N ARG A 403 -15.92 -4.72 7.23
CA ARG A 403 -16.91 -5.20 8.19
C ARG A 403 -18.16 -4.34 8.10
N ALA A 404 -19.34 -4.95 7.89
CA ALA A 404 -20.57 -4.22 7.66
C ALA A 404 -20.97 -3.32 8.83
N SER A 405 -20.73 -3.77 10.07
CA SER A 405 -20.99 -2.94 11.26
C SER A 405 -20.07 -1.72 11.40
N MET A 406 -18.98 -1.67 10.63
CA MET A 406 -18.02 -0.56 10.61
C MET A 406 -18.12 0.31 9.34
N ARG A 407 -19.27 0.31 8.69
CA ARG A 407 -19.55 1.01 7.42
C ARG A 407 -19.61 2.53 7.51
N HIS A 408 -19.58 3.10 8.70
CA HIS A 408 -19.73 4.54 8.89
C HIS A 408 -18.56 5.30 8.22
N LEU A 409 -18.92 6.26 7.36
CA LEU A 409 -17.93 7.08 6.66
C LEU A 409 -17.40 8.22 7.54
N ASP A 410 -16.17 8.57 7.34
CA ASP A 410 -15.56 9.81 7.82
C ASP A 410 -15.80 10.89 6.76
N ASP A 411 -16.80 11.73 6.96
CA ASP A 411 -17.22 12.76 6.00
C ASP A 411 -16.11 13.78 5.67
N ALA A 412 -15.16 13.97 6.59
CA ALA A 412 -14.06 14.92 6.37
C ALA A 412 -13.00 14.39 5.38
N HIS A 413 -12.87 13.07 5.26
CA HIS A 413 -11.85 12.41 4.43
C HIS A 413 -12.42 11.56 3.30
N SER A 414 -13.73 11.38 3.22
CA SER A 414 -14.42 10.67 2.15
C SER A 414 -14.70 11.53 0.94
N SER A 415 -14.70 10.90 -0.22
CA SER A 415 -15.26 11.46 -1.46
C SER A 415 -16.14 10.40 -2.14
N ASP A 416 -16.91 10.82 -3.15
CA ASP A 416 -17.72 9.89 -3.96
C ASP A 416 -16.88 8.80 -4.63
N GLU A 417 -15.60 9.03 -4.84
CA GLU A 417 -14.68 8.10 -5.51
C GLU A 417 -13.89 7.26 -4.52
N ILE A 418 -13.53 7.83 -3.38
CA ILE A 418 -12.65 7.20 -2.40
C ILE A 418 -13.30 7.29 -1.01
N PRO A 419 -13.99 6.23 -0.57
CA PRO A 419 -14.59 6.21 0.76
C PRO A 419 -13.50 6.11 1.83
N ALA A 420 -13.66 6.84 2.90
CA ALA A 420 -12.88 6.70 4.13
C ALA A 420 -13.82 6.36 5.28
N HIS A 421 -13.52 5.30 6.02
CA HIS A 421 -14.34 4.87 7.15
C HIS A 421 -13.76 5.39 8.46
N SER A 422 -14.62 5.82 9.39
CA SER A 422 -14.20 6.34 10.69
C SER A 422 -13.64 5.25 11.60
N PHE A 423 -14.25 4.07 11.57
CA PHE A 423 -13.96 2.93 12.46
C PHE A 423 -13.99 3.26 13.95
N ASP A 424 -14.73 4.29 14.33
CA ASP A 424 -14.89 4.76 15.71
C ASP A 424 -16.11 4.18 16.43
N LYS A 425 -17.00 3.49 15.70
CA LYS A 425 -18.21 2.86 16.22
C LYS A 425 -18.58 1.58 15.49
N ILE A 426 -19.41 0.77 16.17
CA ILE A 426 -19.97 -0.47 15.65
C ILE A 426 -21.50 -0.30 15.50
N GLU A 427 -22.01 -0.51 14.30
CA GLU A 427 -23.44 -0.44 13.96
C GLU A 427 -23.91 -1.80 13.42
N LYS A 428 -24.24 -2.71 14.33
CA LYS A 428 -24.71 -4.07 13.99
C LYS A 428 -25.98 -4.05 13.16
N LEU A 429 -26.20 -5.09 12.36
CA LEU A 429 -27.36 -5.25 11.50
C LEU A 429 -28.50 -5.91 12.27
N ALA A 430 -29.71 -5.38 12.12
CA ALA A 430 -30.92 -6.06 12.58
C ALA A 430 -31.27 -7.22 11.63
N PRO A 431 -32.00 -8.25 12.08
CA PRO A 431 -32.45 -9.33 11.23
C PRO A 431 -33.24 -8.82 10.02
N GLY A 432 -32.82 -9.19 8.81
CA GLY A 432 -33.41 -8.74 7.55
C GLY A 432 -33.11 -7.28 7.16
N GLU A 433 -32.22 -6.60 7.89
CA GLU A 433 -31.79 -5.27 7.53
C GLU A 433 -30.87 -5.34 6.34
N VAL A 434 -31.14 -4.52 5.30
CA VAL A 434 -30.31 -4.36 4.13
C VAL A 434 -29.57 -3.04 4.22
N VAL A 435 -28.24 -3.08 4.19
CA VAL A 435 -27.38 -1.89 4.30
C VAL A 435 -26.51 -1.72 3.06
N ALA A 436 -26.17 -0.47 2.75
CA ALA A 436 -25.20 -0.16 1.72
C ALA A 436 -23.80 -0.08 2.32
N LEU A 437 -22.83 -0.63 1.61
CA LEU A 437 -21.39 -0.55 1.92
C LEU A 437 -20.66 0.09 0.75
N ASP A 438 -19.75 1.02 1.04
CA ASP A 438 -18.78 1.55 0.08
C ASP A 438 -17.41 1.00 0.43
N ILE A 439 -16.90 0.06 -0.37
CA ILE A 439 -15.64 -0.63 -0.09
C ILE A 439 -14.56 -0.05 -1.00
N ASP A 440 -13.56 0.60 -0.40
CA ASP A 440 -12.35 1.01 -1.11
C ASP A 440 -11.52 -0.21 -1.47
N MET A 441 -10.98 -0.19 -2.69
CA MET A 441 -10.12 -1.24 -3.21
C MET A 441 -8.73 -0.68 -3.52
N PHE A 442 -7.74 -1.54 -3.56
CA PHE A 442 -6.39 -1.16 -3.97
C PHE A 442 -6.42 -0.52 -5.36
N PRO A 443 -5.60 0.51 -5.59
CA PRO A 443 -5.47 1.10 -6.91
C PRO A 443 -5.11 0.05 -7.97
N VAL A 444 -5.52 0.32 -9.20
CA VAL A 444 -5.23 -0.53 -10.36
C VAL A 444 -4.53 0.25 -11.46
N GLY A 445 -3.73 -0.46 -12.25
CA GLY A 445 -3.21 0.00 -13.52
C GLY A 445 -3.22 -1.20 -14.48
N LEU A 446 -4.37 -1.48 -15.10
CA LEU A 446 -4.58 -2.66 -15.95
C LEU A 446 -4.98 -2.27 -17.37
N ILE A 447 -4.49 -3.03 -18.34
CA ILE A 447 -5.02 -3.03 -19.70
C ILE A 447 -5.62 -4.40 -20.01
N LEU A 448 -6.81 -4.40 -20.60
CA LEU A 448 -7.48 -5.58 -21.13
C LEU A 448 -7.62 -5.45 -22.64
N TYR A 449 -7.46 -6.58 -23.34
CA TYR A 449 -7.61 -6.71 -24.78
C TYR A 449 -8.92 -7.41 -25.15
N PRO A 450 -9.41 -7.30 -26.41
CA PRO A 450 -10.66 -7.89 -26.83
C PRO A 450 -10.79 -9.38 -26.48
N GLY A 451 -11.87 -9.74 -25.79
CA GLY A 451 -12.13 -11.08 -25.30
C GLY A 451 -11.72 -11.32 -23.86
N GLU A 452 -10.79 -10.56 -23.31
CA GLU A 452 -10.41 -10.65 -21.90
C GLU A 452 -11.51 -10.07 -20.99
N GLN A 453 -11.46 -10.42 -19.71
CA GLN A 453 -12.51 -10.09 -18.76
C GLN A 453 -11.96 -9.56 -17.44
N LEU A 454 -12.72 -8.69 -16.79
CA LEU A 454 -12.63 -8.46 -15.35
C LEU A 454 -13.57 -9.42 -14.63
N ARG A 455 -13.11 -10.01 -13.53
CA ARG A 455 -13.90 -10.79 -12.59
C ARG A 455 -13.91 -10.10 -11.23
N LEU A 456 -15.09 -9.70 -10.78
CA LEU A 456 -15.31 -9.26 -9.40
C LEU A 456 -15.74 -10.47 -8.56
N ILE A 457 -15.04 -10.72 -7.46
CA ILE A 457 -15.37 -11.76 -6.48
C ILE A 457 -15.72 -11.08 -5.18
N VAL A 458 -16.87 -11.45 -4.59
CA VAL A 458 -17.30 -11.04 -3.25
C VAL A 458 -17.41 -12.29 -2.40
N THR A 459 -16.68 -12.36 -1.29
CA THR A 459 -16.56 -13.56 -0.45
C THR A 459 -16.43 -13.20 1.03
N GLY A 460 -16.53 -14.20 1.92
CA GLY A 460 -16.38 -14.04 3.37
C GLY A 460 -14.95 -14.23 3.89
N HIS A 461 -13.96 -14.43 3.04
CA HIS A 461 -12.58 -14.72 3.46
C HIS A 461 -11.54 -14.12 2.50
N ASN A 462 -10.31 -14.00 2.97
CA ASN A 462 -9.22 -13.49 2.17
C ASN A 462 -8.68 -14.57 1.21
N ILE A 463 -8.80 -14.36 -0.11
CA ILE A 463 -8.31 -15.28 -1.14
C ILE A 463 -6.94 -14.90 -1.72
N VAL A 464 -6.45 -13.69 -1.42
CA VAL A 464 -5.16 -13.20 -1.96
C VAL A 464 -3.99 -13.58 -1.07
N GLY A 465 -4.26 -13.89 0.19
CA GLY A 465 -3.27 -13.99 1.26
C GLY A 465 -2.93 -12.62 1.84
N GLY A 466 -2.51 -12.59 3.08
CA GLY A 466 -2.02 -11.37 3.73
C GLY A 466 -0.60 -11.01 3.29
N ALA A 467 -0.05 -9.99 3.92
CA ALA A 467 1.33 -9.54 3.72
C ALA A 467 2.35 -10.66 3.86
N MET A 468 2.10 -11.55 4.80
CA MET A 468 2.84 -12.78 5.02
C MET A 468 1.86 -13.89 5.35
N PRO A 469 1.43 -14.71 4.39
CA PRO A 469 0.40 -15.74 4.61
C PRO A 469 0.69 -16.70 5.76
N MET A 470 1.97 -16.92 6.08
CA MET A 470 2.40 -17.80 7.16
C MET A 470 2.14 -17.25 8.58
N VAL A 471 1.88 -15.95 8.70
CA VAL A 471 1.56 -15.29 9.98
C VAL A 471 0.20 -14.60 9.95
N GLU A 472 -0.57 -14.76 8.89
CA GLU A 472 -1.91 -14.18 8.78
C GLU A 472 -2.81 -14.68 9.92
N ASN A 473 -3.46 -13.73 10.60
CA ASN A 473 -4.39 -14.00 11.70
C ASN A 473 -5.61 -13.08 11.58
N VAL A 474 -6.34 -13.22 10.48
CA VAL A 474 -7.56 -12.45 10.20
C VAL A 474 -8.70 -12.99 11.05
N GLN A 475 -9.29 -12.13 11.86
CA GLN A 475 -10.38 -12.47 12.78
C GLN A 475 -11.72 -12.09 12.17
N THR A 476 -12.29 -12.97 11.37
CA THR A 476 -13.62 -12.76 10.79
C THR A 476 -14.74 -13.09 11.77
N CYS A 477 -15.89 -12.39 11.60
CA CYS A 477 -17.13 -12.69 12.33
C CYS A 477 -18.13 -13.53 11.51
N ASN A 478 -17.71 -14.05 10.37
CA ASN A 478 -18.58 -14.68 9.38
C ASN A 478 -19.18 -16.01 9.85
N HIS A 479 -20.50 -16.04 9.87
CA HIS A 479 -21.34 -17.24 9.91
C HIS A 479 -22.69 -16.92 9.28
N GLY A 480 -23.48 -17.95 8.93
CA GLY A 480 -24.73 -17.74 8.22
C GLY A 480 -24.54 -17.35 6.74
N ARG A 481 -25.56 -16.77 6.15
CA ARG A 481 -25.55 -16.44 4.74
C ARG A 481 -25.31 -14.95 4.51
N HIS A 482 -24.47 -14.64 3.57
CA HIS A 482 -24.34 -13.31 2.99
C HIS A 482 -25.27 -13.21 1.79
N ILE A 483 -26.12 -12.19 1.76
CA ILE A 483 -27.05 -11.91 0.66
C ILE A 483 -26.66 -10.58 0.03
N ILE A 484 -26.40 -10.61 -1.26
CA ILE A 484 -26.05 -9.44 -2.07
C ILE A 484 -27.27 -9.06 -2.89
N HIS A 485 -27.72 -7.81 -2.76
CA HIS A 485 -28.82 -7.27 -3.55
C HIS A 485 -28.27 -6.55 -4.77
N THR A 486 -28.90 -6.72 -5.93
CA THR A 486 -28.50 -6.12 -7.20
C THR A 486 -29.73 -5.55 -7.92
N GLY A 487 -29.56 -4.48 -8.68
CA GLY A 487 -30.61 -3.86 -9.48
C GLY A 487 -31.74 -3.18 -8.68
N GLY A 488 -32.68 -2.57 -9.40
CA GLY A 488 -33.80 -1.82 -8.81
C GLY A 488 -33.32 -0.71 -7.86
N ASP A 489 -34.01 -0.56 -6.72
CA ASP A 489 -33.68 0.44 -5.69
C ASP A 489 -32.41 0.10 -4.87
N ARG A 490 -31.84 -1.10 -5.07
CA ARG A 490 -30.62 -1.60 -4.40
C ARG A 490 -29.55 -1.98 -5.40
N ALA A 491 -29.32 -1.07 -6.35
CA ALA A 491 -28.36 -1.28 -7.41
C ALA A 491 -26.92 -1.24 -6.87
N SER A 492 -26.30 -2.41 -6.73
CA SER A 492 -24.87 -2.53 -6.42
C SER A 492 -24.04 -2.31 -7.68
N TYR A 493 -22.87 -1.65 -7.57
CA TYR A 493 -21.99 -1.35 -8.71
C TYR A 493 -20.52 -1.29 -8.31
N LEU A 494 -19.68 -1.72 -9.25
CA LEU A 494 -18.25 -1.45 -9.23
C LEU A 494 -18.01 -0.12 -9.95
N GLN A 495 -17.33 0.82 -9.30
CA GLN A 495 -16.94 2.10 -9.86
C GLN A 495 -15.43 2.13 -10.06
N LEU A 496 -14.96 2.51 -11.24
CA LEU A 496 -13.54 2.61 -11.54
C LEU A 496 -13.28 3.56 -12.73
N PRO A 497 -12.09 4.17 -12.79
CA PRO A 497 -11.70 4.99 -13.93
C PRO A 497 -11.39 4.12 -15.16
N VAL A 498 -11.96 4.44 -16.32
CA VAL A 498 -11.87 3.67 -17.55
C VAL A 498 -11.46 4.56 -18.72
N LYS A 499 -10.63 4.03 -19.58
CA LYS A 499 -10.30 4.62 -20.88
C LYS A 499 -10.32 3.53 -21.94
N SER A 500 -11.27 3.63 -22.88
CA SER A 500 -11.30 2.77 -24.07
C SER A 500 -10.43 3.37 -25.16
N THR A 501 -9.53 2.60 -25.70
CA THR A 501 -8.72 2.99 -26.85
C THR A 501 -9.43 2.51 -28.12
N LYS A 502 -9.68 3.46 -29.05
CA LYS A 502 -10.29 3.13 -30.36
C LYS A 502 -9.33 2.36 -31.23
#